data_d9b5ce86c953308f3a61c5a1d33d8c63
#
_entry.id   d9b5ce86c953308f3a61c5a1d33d8c63
#
_cell.length_a   1.000
_cell.length_b   1.000
_cell.length_c   1.000
_cell.angle_alpha   90.00
_cell.angle_beta   90.00
_cell.angle_gamma   90.00
#
_symmetry.space_group_name_H-M   'P 1'
#
loop_
_entity.id
_entity.type
_entity.pdbx_description
1 polymer ?
#
loop_
_entity_poly.entity_id
_entity_poly.type
_entity_poly.pdbx_seq_one_letter_code
_entity_poly.pdbx_strand_id
1 'polypeptide(L)'
;MIEAPFYLFHHEVLWMSAANELPFSFPLPNSEILHRRAMVLSALCASDEGFCAVPVASIRKQTLAQMLRLYDQLFFSGFLCHAYGRIDVTLSQRLTSSAGKFMYARSGASRLSHAEIRMSGDFLFRLNKGPFLLNGLSVATPQEAFLVVFEHELCHAVENALFGSTGQSSRFLSLAHGLFGHTDTRHSLPTRMQEAASEGLSPGAKVCFCYQGGVLNGIVTYVGKTATVMVEDRGGAYRDRQGRRYTKYRVPLEHLTVQSEK
;
A
#
# COMPACT_ATOMS: atom_id res chain seq x y z
N MET A 1 0.67 -32.19 -25.36
CA MET A 1 1.83 -32.30 -24.46
C MET A 1 2.67 -31.05 -24.72
N ILE A 2 2.58 -30.07 -23.82
CA ILE A 2 3.40 -28.84 -23.86
C ILE A 2 4.40 -29.00 -22.73
N GLU A 3 5.67 -29.24 -23.11
CA GLU A 3 6.76 -29.33 -22.16
C GLU A 3 6.99 -27.95 -21.54
N ALA A 4 6.89 -27.87 -20.22
CA ALA A 4 7.30 -26.70 -19.46
C ALA A 4 8.84 -26.57 -19.54
N PRO A 5 9.39 -25.36 -19.69
CA PRO A 5 10.81 -25.19 -19.93
C PRO A 5 11.62 -25.55 -18.68
N PHE A 6 12.57 -26.43 -18.86
CA PHE A 6 13.55 -26.96 -17.90
C PHE A 6 14.39 -25.89 -17.15
N TYR A 7 14.29 -24.64 -17.55
CA TYR A 7 15.05 -23.51 -16.96
C TYR A 7 14.52 -23.01 -15.60
N LEU A 8 13.29 -23.30 -15.26
CA LEU A 8 12.69 -22.90 -13.97
C LEU A 8 13.21 -23.75 -12.78
N PHE A 9 13.49 -25.05 -13.03
CA PHE A 9 13.91 -25.98 -11.99
C PHE A 9 15.33 -25.73 -11.43
N HIS A 10 16.26 -25.21 -12.24
CA HIS A 10 17.64 -24.99 -11.78
C HIS A 10 17.79 -23.78 -10.83
N HIS A 11 16.98 -22.74 -11.01
CA HIS A 11 16.98 -21.57 -10.11
C HIS A 11 16.29 -21.85 -8.77
N GLU A 12 15.26 -22.69 -8.76
CA GLU A 12 14.56 -23.09 -7.53
C GLU A 12 15.41 -24.00 -6.65
N VAL A 13 16.14 -24.94 -7.25
CA VAL A 13 17.02 -25.86 -6.50
C VAL A 13 18.19 -25.14 -5.83
N LEU A 14 18.80 -24.16 -6.51
CA LEU A 14 19.87 -23.32 -5.93
C LEU A 14 19.37 -22.42 -4.81
N TRP A 15 18.14 -21.91 -4.92
CA TRP A 15 17.49 -21.10 -3.89
C TRP A 15 17.13 -21.94 -2.65
N MET A 16 16.59 -23.15 -2.83
CA MET A 16 16.23 -24.05 -1.73
C MET A 16 17.46 -24.54 -0.96
N SER A 17 18.63 -24.68 -1.59
CA SER A 17 19.88 -24.99 -0.87
C SER A 17 20.37 -23.81 -0.04
N ALA A 18 20.21 -22.58 -0.51
CA ALA A 18 20.52 -21.36 0.25
C ALA A 18 19.49 -21.03 1.35
N ALA A 19 18.27 -21.54 1.26
CA ALA A 19 17.23 -21.35 2.25
C ALA A 19 17.58 -21.97 3.62
N ASN A 20 18.41 -23.03 3.63
CA ASN A 20 18.91 -23.65 4.87
C ASN A 20 20.01 -22.82 5.56
N GLU A 21 20.54 -21.79 4.90
CA GLU A 21 21.58 -20.90 5.45
C GLU A 21 21.03 -19.53 5.85
N LEU A 22 19.69 -19.33 5.81
CA LEU A 22 19.10 -18.07 6.24
C LEU A 22 19.28 -17.87 7.75
N PRO A 23 19.54 -16.64 8.21
CA PRO A 23 19.70 -16.35 9.63
C PRO A 23 18.40 -16.41 10.43
N PHE A 24 17.31 -16.86 9.81
CA PHE A 24 15.98 -17.02 10.41
C PHE A 24 15.27 -18.26 9.83
N SER A 25 14.25 -18.74 10.54
CA SER A 25 13.47 -19.91 10.11
C SER A 25 12.73 -19.63 8.80
N PHE A 26 12.89 -20.53 7.82
CA PHE A 26 12.25 -20.44 6.51
C PHE A 26 12.11 -21.82 5.84
N PRO A 27 10.98 -22.16 5.20
CA PRO A 27 9.71 -21.46 5.31
C PRO A 27 9.05 -21.67 6.70
N LEU A 28 8.18 -20.75 7.08
CA LEU A 28 7.38 -20.87 8.29
C LEU A 28 6.11 -21.70 8.03
N PRO A 29 5.69 -22.54 8.96
CA PRO A 29 4.37 -23.17 8.91
C PRO A 29 3.25 -22.10 8.96
N ASN A 30 2.16 -22.32 8.24
CA ASN A 30 1.05 -21.36 8.17
C ASN A 30 0.47 -21.01 9.56
N SER A 31 0.35 -22.00 10.45
CA SER A 31 -0.09 -21.78 11.84
C SER A 31 0.84 -20.81 12.59
N GLU A 32 2.15 -20.93 12.38
CA GLU A 32 3.15 -20.06 12.99
C GLU A 32 3.08 -18.64 12.44
N ILE A 33 2.89 -18.49 11.12
CA ILE A 33 2.69 -17.18 10.48
C ILE A 33 1.49 -16.46 11.10
N LEU A 34 0.35 -17.14 11.18
CA LEU A 34 -0.88 -16.59 11.74
C LEU A 34 -0.71 -16.23 13.22
N HIS A 35 -0.05 -17.09 14.00
CA HIS A 35 0.21 -16.83 15.42
C HIS A 35 1.08 -15.58 15.61
N ARG A 36 2.21 -15.48 14.89
CA ARG A 36 3.12 -14.33 14.97
C ARG A 36 2.45 -13.03 14.53
N ARG A 37 1.67 -13.05 13.44
CA ARG A 37 0.89 -11.89 12.99
C ARG A 37 -0.11 -11.44 14.04
N ALA A 38 -0.81 -12.37 14.70
CA ALA A 38 -1.74 -12.06 15.77
C ALA A 38 -1.04 -11.46 16.99
N MET A 39 0.16 -11.93 17.35
CA MET A 39 0.98 -11.34 18.40
C MET A 39 1.36 -9.88 18.09
N VAL A 40 1.81 -9.62 16.86
CA VAL A 40 2.13 -8.26 16.41
C VAL A 40 0.89 -7.37 16.53
N LEU A 41 -0.23 -7.78 15.96
CA LEU A 41 -1.48 -7.01 15.98
C LEU A 41 -1.92 -6.70 17.41
N SER A 42 -1.94 -7.69 18.28
CA SER A 42 -2.32 -7.53 19.69
C SER A 42 -1.42 -6.52 20.42
N ALA A 43 -0.10 -6.63 20.23
CA ALA A 43 0.86 -5.72 20.87
C ALA A 43 0.71 -4.27 20.39
N LEU A 44 0.45 -4.07 19.09
CA LEU A 44 0.23 -2.73 18.51
C LEU A 44 -1.10 -2.14 19.01
N CYS A 45 -2.17 -2.92 19.03
CA CYS A 45 -3.47 -2.47 19.54
C CYS A 45 -3.42 -2.13 21.03
N ALA A 46 -2.71 -2.91 21.84
CA ALA A 46 -2.54 -2.63 23.25
C ALA A 46 -1.76 -1.33 23.53
N SER A 47 -0.90 -0.93 22.60
CA SER A 47 -0.07 0.27 22.75
C SER A 47 -0.61 1.52 22.06
N ASP A 48 -1.59 1.41 21.15
CA ASP A 48 -2.09 2.53 20.34
C ASP A 48 -3.59 2.39 20.05
N GLU A 49 -4.41 3.03 20.86
CA GLU A 49 -5.87 3.02 20.73
C GLU A 49 -6.33 3.60 19.38
N GLY A 50 -5.63 4.64 18.88
CA GLY A 50 -5.95 5.24 17.58
C GLY A 50 -5.74 4.28 16.42
N PHE A 51 -4.71 3.43 16.51
CA PHE A 51 -4.47 2.37 15.54
C PHE A 51 -5.52 1.25 15.67
N CYS A 52 -5.93 0.92 16.89
CA CYS A 52 -6.91 -0.14 17.16
C CYS A 52 -8.36 0.23 16.79
N ALA A 53 -8.64 1.51 16.64
CA ALA A 53 -9.98 1.99 16.26
C ALA A 53 -10.38 1.50 14.84
N VAL A 54 -11.70 1.34 14.61
CA VAL A 54 -12.24 0.99 13.28
C VAL A 54 -13.30 2.03 12.90
N PRO A 55 -13.07 2.84 11.87
CA PRO A 55 -11.83 2.92 11.06
C PRO A 55 -10.62 3.38 11.90
N VAL A 56 -9.41 3.13 11.41
CA VAL A 56 -8.20 3.60 12.08
C VAL A 56 -8.22 5.13 12.19
N ALA A 57 -8.16 5.63 13.41
CA ALA A 57 -8.25 7.07 13.68
C ALA A 57 -6.90 7.79 13.54
N SER A 58 -5.84 7.14 14.01
CA SER A 58 -4.47 7.65 13.95
C SER A 58 -3.47 6.50 14.11
N ILE A 59 -2.21 6.76 13.82
CA ILE A 59 -1.10 5.86 14.15
C ILE A 59 0.11 6.68 14.58
N ARG A 60 0.66 6.36 15.73
CA ARG A 60 1.81 7.06 16.29
C ARG A 60 3.10 6.58 15.65
N LYS A 61 4.10 7.47 15.59
CA LYS A 61 5.44 7.12 15.09
C LYS A 61 6.07 5.96 15.88
N GLN A 62 5.84 5.94 17.19
CA GLN A 62 6.31 4.86 18.07
C GLN A 62 5.69 3.51 17.71
N THR A 63 4.42 3.50 17.32
CA THR A 63 3.70 2.30 16.88
C THR A 63 4.30 1.72 15.59
N LEU A 64 4.64 2.58 14.62
CA LEU A 64 5.36 2.17 13.41
C LEU A 64 6.74 1.58 13.72
N ALA A 65 7.49 2.20 14.60
CA ALA A 65 8.80 1.69 15.03
C ALA A 65 8.68 0.38 15.83
N GLN A 66 7.64 0.24 16.65
CA GLN A 66 7.33 -0.99 17.38
C GLN A 66 6.95 -2.12 16.42
N MET A 67 6.15 -1.83 15.41
CA MET A 67 5.77 -2.80 14.37
C MET A 67 7.01 -3.41 13.72
N LEU A 68 7.94 -2.58 13.25
CA LEU A 68 9.20 -3.08 12.67
C LEU A 68 9.96 -3.96 13.63
N ARG A 69 10.14 -3.53 14.89
CA ARG A 69 10.86 -4.33 15.89
C ARG A 69 10.23 -5.68 16.14
N LEU A 70 8.90 -5.73 16.25
CA LEU A 70 8.18 -6.99 16.47
C LEU A 70 8.33 -7.94 15.29
N TYR A 71 8.20 -7.44 14.07
CA TYR A 71 8.44 -8.27 12.88
C TYR A 71 9.89 -8.75 12.78
N ASP A 72 10.86 -7.87 13.03
CA ASP A 72 12.27 -8.25 12.96
C ASP A 72 12.62 -9.31 14.02
N GLN A 73 12.09 -9.19 15.23
CA GLN A 73 12.28 -10.18 16.28
C GLN A 73 11.56 -11.51 16.00
N LEU A 74 10.28 -11.43 15.65
CA LEU A 74 9.44 -12.63 15.52
C LEU A 74 9.69 -13.41 14.23
N PHE A 75 9.95 -12.72 13.11
CA PHE A 75 10.08 -13.37 11.80
C PHE A 75 11.52 -13.49 11.33
N PHE A 76 12.41 -12.61 11.75
CA PHE A 76 13.75 -12.48 11.18
C PHE A 76 14.88 -12.61 12.21
N SER A 77 14.58 -12.88 13.48
CA SER A 77 15.58 -13.04 14.55
C SER A 77 16.57 -11.88 14.67
N GLY A 78 16.13 -10.64 14.35
CA GLY A 78 16.94 -9.43 14.36
C GLY A 78 17.76 -9.17 13.09
N PHE A 79 17.57 -10.00 12.06
CA PHE A 79 18.35 -9.92 10.81
C PHE A 79 18.27 -8.57 10.10
N LEU A 80 17.08 -7.96 10.00
CA LEU A 80 16.91 -6.70 9.28
C LEU A 80 17.65 -5.54 9.97
N CYS A 81 17.55 -5.43 11.28
CA CYS A 81 18.29 -4.42 12.04
C CYS A 81 19.81 -4.62 11.90
N HIS A 82 20.28 -5.86 11.87
CA HIS A 82 21.69 -6.15 11.64
C HIS A 82 22.14 -5.78 10.21
N ALA A 83 21.34 -6.13 9.20
CA ALA A 83 21.70 -5.92 7.79
C ALA A 83 21.74 -4.43 7.41
N TYR A 84 20.79 -3.63 7.91
CA TYR A 84 20.67 -2.21 7.52
C TYR A 84 21.27 -1.23 8.51
N GLY A 85 21.54 -1.63 9.75
CA GLY A 85 21.90 -0.71 10.81
C GLY A 85 20.77 0.24 11.21
N ARG A 86 20.03 0.80 10.25
CA ARG A 86 18.84 1.62 10.49
C ARG A 86 17.77 1.40 9.41
N ILE A 87 16.58 1.10 9.86
CA ILE A 87 15.37 1.10 9.03
C ILE A 87 14.35 2.04 9.67
N ASP A 88 13.83 2.98 8.91
CA ASP A 88 12.74 3.85 9.33
C ASP A 88 11.42 3.35 8.74
N VAL A 89 10.35 3.40 9.54
CA VAL A 89 8.98 3.20 9.06
C VAL A 89 8.24 4.51 9.17
N THR A 90 7.71 4.99 8.04
CA THR A 90 7.03 6.28 7.96
C THR A 90 5.63 6.15 7.37
N LEU A 91 4.75 7.07 7.70
CA LEU A 91 3.42 7.18 7.14
C LEU A 91 3.33 8.42 6.23
N SER A 92 2.92 8.22 4.99
CA SER A 92 2.80 9.31 4.01
C SER A 92 1.37 9.50 3.54
N GLN A 93 0.87 10.72 3.67
CA GLN A 93 -0.41 11.14 3.10
C GLN A 93 -0.33 11.45 1.60
N ARG A 94 0.89 11.47 1.05
CA ARG A 94 1.14 11.76 -0.38
C ARG A 94 1.31 10.50 -1.22
N LEU A 95 1.51 9.34 -0.59
CA LEU A 95 1.59 8.05 -1.27
C LEU A 95 0.18 7.58 -1.57
N THR A 96 -0.30 7.84 -2.79
CA THR A 96 -1.69 7.58 -3.21
C THR A 96 -1.80 6.55 -4.33
N SER A 97 -0.67 6.19 -4.96
CA SER A 97 -0.59 5.22 -6.07
C SER A 97 -0.20 3.82 -5.64
N SER A 98 0.31 3.66 -4.41
CA SER A 98 0.64 2.36 -3.82
C SER A 98 0.36 2.37 -2.32
N ALA A 99 0.10 1.21 -1.74
CA ALA A 99 -0.19 1.07 -0.31
C ALA A 99 1.08 1.13 0.55
N GLY A 100 2.22 0.71 0.01
CA GLY A 100 3.53 0.78 0.63
C GLY A 100 4.63 1.03 -0.40
N LYS A 101 5.85 1.30 0.09
CA LYS A 101 7.07 1.42 -0.71
C LYS A 101 8.30 1.22 0.14
N PHE A 102 9.13 0.26 -0.25
CA PHE A 102 10.47 0.08 0.31
C PHE A 102 11.49 0.91 -0.46
N MET A 103 12.40 1.57 0.26
CA MET A 103 13.50 2.37 -0.28
C MET A 103 14.77 2.11 0.52
N TYR A 104 15.92 2.16 -0.14
CA TYR A 104 17.21 1.96 0.51
C TYR A 104 18.30 2.84 -0.09
N ALA A 105 19.32 3.14 0.71
CA ALA A 105 20.55 3.80 0.28
C ALA A 105 21.75 2.91 0.60
N ARG A 106 22.77 2.96 -0.26
CA ARG A 106 24.05 2.29 -0.03
C ARG A 106 25.11 3.34 0.32
N SER A 107 25.93 3.03 1.30
CA SER A 107 27.11 3.81 1.64
C SER A 107 28.36 3.07 1.12
N GLY A 108 29.01 3.63 0.08
CA GLY A 108 30.14 2.96 -0.56
C GLY A 108 29.74 1.74 -1.40
N ALA A 109 30.74 0.91 -1.78
CA ALA A 109 30.55 -0.15 -2.78
C ALA A 109 29.69 -1.35 -2.32
N SER A 110 29.44 -1.55 -1.03
CA SER A 110 28.81 -2.80 -0.57
C SER A 110 27.99 -2.73 0.73
N ARG A 111 27.92 -1.61 1.46
CA ARG A 111 27.23 -1.56 2.75
C ARG A 111 25.89 -0.84 2.63
N LEU A 112 24.81 -1.52 3.02
CA LEU A 112 23.50 -0.90 3.26
C LEU A 112 23.63 0.01 4.49
N SER A 113 23.29 1.31 4.34
CA SER A 113 23.46 2.28 5.41
C SER A 113 22.14 2.73 6.03
N HIS A 114 21.08 2.73 5.24
CA HIS A 114 19.78 3.21 5.65
C HIS A 114 18.70 2.65 4.74
N ALA A 115 17.58 2.27 5.31
CA ALA A 115 16.38 1.91 4.58
C ALA A 115 15.14 2.62 5.15
N GLU A 116 14.12 2.79 4.33
CA GLU A 116 12.83 3.32 4.71
C GLU A 116 11.71 2.45 4.13
N ILE A 117 10.78 2.04 4.99
CA ILE A 117 9.48 1.51 4.58
C ILE A 117 8.47 2.61 4.74
N ARG A 118 7.95 3.10 3.63
CA ARG A 118 6.94 4.16 3.62
C ARG A 118 5.57 3.57 3.38
N MET A 119 4.69 3.68 4.36
CA MET A 119 3.32 3.22 4.30
C MET A 119 2.38 4.34 3.86
N SER A 120 1.33 4.00 3.17
CA SER A 120 0.31 4.97 2.75
C SER A 120 -0.72 5.22 3.84
N GLY A 121 -0.72 6.43 4.42
CA GLY A 121 -1.82 6.88 5.27
C GLY A 121 -3.12 7.08 4.49
N ASP A 122 -3.02 7.41 3.22
CA ASP A 122 -4.19 7.57 2.36
C ASP A 122 -5.00 6.27 2.24
N PHE A 123 -4.33 5.12 2.08
CA PHE A 123 -5.01 3.82 2.08
C PHE A 123 -5.49 3.44 3.48
N LEU A 124 -4.62 3.48 4.50
CA LEU A 124 -4.95 3.04 5.85
C LEU A 124 -6.21 3.70 6.40
N PHE A 125 -6.27 5.05 6.34
CA PHE A 125 -7.37 5.81 6.96
C PHE A 125 -8.70 5.76 6.17
N ARG A 126 -8.69 5.22 4.95
CA ARG A 126 -9.91 4.98 4.16
C ARG A 126 -10.51 3.59 4.37
N LEU A 127 -9.70 2.65 4.86
CA LEU A 127 -10.19 1.29 5.12
C LEU A 127 -11.18 1.33 6.28
N ASN A 128 -12.39 0.82 6.06
CA ASN A 128 -13.45 0.81 7.06
C ASN A 128 -13.90 -0.61 7.39
N LYS A 129 -14.51 -1.32 6.43
CA LYS A 129 -15.05 -2.67 6.62
C LYS A 129 -14.45 -3.63 5.61
N GLY A 130 -13.94 -4.76 6.11
CA GLY A 130 -13.49 -5.89 5.30
C GLY A 130 -14.67 -6.76 4.80
N PRO A 131 -14.38 -7.89 4.18
CA PRO A 131 -13.03 -8.41 3.99
C PRO A 131 -12.23 -7.67 2.92
N PHE A 132 -10.90 -7.62 3.10
CA PHE A 132 -9.95 -7.07 2.12
C PHE A 132 -9.14 -8.22 1.53
N LEU A 133 -8.99 -8.25 0.21
CA LEU A 133 -8.13 -9.20 -0.48
C LEU A 133 -6.79 -8.52 -0.83
N LEU A 134 -5.72 -8.98 -0.20
CA LEU A 134 -4.38 -8.39 -0.29
C LEU A 134 -3.34 -9.49 -0.41
N ASN A 135 -2.50 -9.41 -1.45
CA ASN A 135 -1.43 -10.37 -1.68
C ASN A 135 -1.93 -11.85 -1.63
N GLY A 136 -3.19 -12.09 -2.08
CA GLY A 136 -3.85 -13.37 -2.03
C GLY A 136 -4.41 -13.80 -0.66
N LEU A 137 -4.31 -12.94 0.37
CA LEU A 137 -4.87 -13.17 1.71
C LEU A 137 -6.18 -12.40 1.89
N SER A 138 -7.19 -13.06 2.45
CA SER A 138 -8.41 -12.40 2.91
C SER A 138 -8.28 -12.02 4.37
N VAL A 139 -8.38 -10.73 4.68
CA VAL A 139 -8.28 -10.17 6.03
C VAL A 139 -9.51 -9.37 6.39
N ALA A 140 -9.89 -9.36 7.66
CA ALA A 140 -11.18 -8.82 8.10
C ALA A 140 -11.10 -7.34 8.50
N THR A 141 -9.96 -6.88 8.99
CA THR A 141 -9.82 -5.55 9.61
C THR A 141 -8.83 -4.65 8.85
N PRO A 142 -9.00 -3.31 8.93
CA PRO A 142 -8.03 -2.36 8.40
C PRO A 142 -6.62 -2.55 8.95
N GLN A 143 -6.50 -2.93 10.22
CA GLN A 143 -5.23 -3.20 10.88
C GLN A 143 -4.51 -4.40 10.26
N GLU A 144 -5.22 -5.52 10.08
CA GLU A 144 -4.67 -6.70 9.39
C GLU A 144 -4.27 -6.36 7.96
N ALA A 145 -5.10 -5.60 7.24
CA ALA A 145 -4.78 -5.13 5.90
C ALA A 145 -3.48 -4.31 5.88
N PHE A 146 -3.28 -3.44 6.86
CA PHE A 146 -2.07 -2.64 7.02
C PHE A 146 -0.83 -3.52 7.29
N LEU A 147 -0.97 -4.56 8.14
CA LEU A 147 0.11 -5.52 8.40
C LEU A 147 0.49 -6.30 7.13
N VAL A 148 -0.47 -6.78 6.35
CA VAL A 148 -0.21 -7.52 5.10
C VAL A 148 0.52 -6.65 4.06
N VAL A 149 0.18 -5.35 3.97
CA VAL A 149 0.94 -4.42 3.13
C VAL A 149 2.36 -4.23 3.67
N PHE A 150 2.52 -4.09 4.98
CA PHE A 150 3.83 -3.95 5.61
C PHE A 150 4.71 -5.20 5.39
N GLU A 151 4.14 -6.39 5.49
CA GLU A 151 4.80 -7.68 5.20
C GLU A 151 5.34 -7.74 3.76
N HIS A 152 4.59 -7.20 2.79
CA HIS A 152 5.05 -7.09 1.41
C HIS A 152 6.32 -6.23 1.30
N GLU A 153 6.34 -5.09 1.97
CA GLU A 153 7.51 -4.20 1.96
C GLU A 153 8.70 -4.81 2.74
N LEU A 154 8.42 -5.60 3.78
CA LEU A 154 9.46 -6.38 4.47
C LEU A 154 10.09 -7.44 3.55
N CYS A 155 9.32 -8.08 2.67
CA CYS A 155 9.87 -9.01 1.68
C CYS A 155 10.87 -8.31 0.74
N HIS A 156 10.59 -7.06 0.31
CA HIS A 156 11.55 -6.26 -0.45
C HIS A 156 12.80 -5.95 0.35
N ALA A 157 12.67 -5.64 1.65
CA ALA A 157 13.81 -5.41 2.52
C ALA A 157 14.66 -6.66 2.69
N VAL A 158 14.06 -7.83 2.92
CA VAL A 158 14.75 -9.11 3.04
C VAL A 158 15.44 -9.48 1.73
N GLU A 159 14.74 -9.39 0.60
CA GLU A 159 15.32 -9.68 -0.72
C GLU A 159 16.53 -8.77 -1.01
N ASN A 160 16.40 -7.48 -0.70
CA ASN A 160 17.51 -6.55 -0.89
C ASN A 160 18.70 -6.85 0.02
N ALA A 161 18.47 -7.18 1.29
CA ALA A 161 19.52 -7.51 2.24
C ALA A 161 20.28 -8.79 1.83
N LEU A 162 19.57 -9.80 1.34
CA LEU A 162 20.14 -11.09 0.96
C LEU A 162 20.81 -11.05 -0.44
N PHE A 163 20.20 -10.37 -1.40
CA PHE A 163 20.58 -10.46 -2.81
C PHE A 163 20.96 -9.12 -3.46
N GLY A 164 20.84 -8.02 -2.75
CA GLY A 164 21.17 -6.69 -3.27
C GLY A 164 20.23 -6.16 -4.34
N SER A 165 19.09 -6.82 -4.57
CA SER A 165 18.06 -6.45 -5.56
C SER A 165 16.69 -6.33 -4.89
N THR A 166 15.78 -5.61 -5.55
CA THR A 166 14.37 -5.55 -5.19
C THR A 166 13.54 -5.74 -6.45
N GLY A 167 12.51 -6.56 -6.37
CA GLY A 167 11.64 -6.80 -7.52
C GLY A 167 10.45 -7.67 -7.11
N GLN A 168 9.63 -8.04 -8.08
CA GLN A 168 8.58 -9.05 -7.90
C GLN A 168 8.98 -10.32 -8.66
N SER A 169 10.21 -10.77 -8.41
CA SER A 169 10.80 -11.97 -9.00
C SER A 169 10.24 -13.25 -8.37
N SER A 170 10.58 -14.41 -8.93
CA SER A 170 10.25 -15.71 -8.32
C SER A 170 10.81 -15.84 -6.89
N ARG A 171 11.99 -15.26 -6.60
CA ARG A 171 12.56 -15.20 -5.24
C ARG A 171 11.70 -14.38 -4.29
N PHE A 172 11.23 -13.21 -4.74
CA PHE A 172 10.30 -12.40 -3.96
C PHE A 172 9.04 -13.18 -3.62
N LEU A 173 8.43 -13.85 -4.61
CA LEU A 173 7.23 -14.66 -4.40
C LEU A 173 7.48 -15.80 -3.41
N SER A 174 8.61 -16.49 -3.52
CA SER A 174 8.99 -17.56 -2.59
C SER A 174 9.18 -17.02 -1.16
N LEU A 175 9.86 -15.88 -1.00
CA LEU A 175 10.01 -15.20 0.30
C LEU A 175 8.64 -14.81 0.89
N ALA A 176 7.81 -14.14 0.11
CA ALA A 176 6.50 -13.66 0.53
C ALA A 176 5.58 -14.82 0.94
N HIS A 177 5.62 -15.94 0.18
CA HIS A 177 4.87 -17.14 0.52
C HIS A 177 5.43 -17.81 1.78
N GLY A 178 6.73 -18.06 1.83
CA GLY A 178 7.35 -18.82 2.94
C GLY A 178 7.41 -18.05 4.26
N LEU A 179 7.43 -16.71 4.24
CA LEU A 179 7.45 -15.87 5.46
C LEU A 179 6.06 -15.49 5.94
N PHE A 180 5.15 -15.20 5.00
CA PHE A 180 3.88 -14.54 5.33
C PHE A 180 2.65 -15.22 4.74
N GLY A 181 2.82 -16.29 3.95
CA GLY A 181 1.73 -17.01 3.31
C GLY A 181 1.12 -16.25 2.13
N HIS A 182 1.77 -15.22 1.61
CA HIS A 182 1.26 -14.47 0.46
C HIS A 182 1.23 -15.34 -0.79
N THR A 183 0.13 -15.34 -1.53
CA THR A 183 -0.04 -16.12 -2.76
C THR A 183 -0.10 -15.25 -4.03
N ASP A 184 -0.13 -13.93 -3.87
CA ASP A 184 -0.10 -12.94 -4.95
C ASP A 184 0.77 -11.75 -4.52
N THR A 185 1.14 -10.91 -5.47
CA THR A 185 1.84 -9.63 -5.23
C THR A 185 0.91 -8.43 -5.35
N ARG A 186 -0.33 -8.64 -5.71
CA ARG A 186 -1.32 -7.60 -5.96
C ARG A 186 -2.19 -7.38 -4.74
N HIS A 187 -2.49 -6.14 -4.46
CA HIS A 187 -3.55 -5.76 -3.53
C HIS A 187 -4.70 -5.16 -4.33
N SER A 188 -5.91 -5.63 -4.06
CA SER A 188 -7.15 -5.10 -4.63
C SER A 188 -7.75 -3.95 -3.80
N LEU A 189 -6.90 -3.21 -3.07
CA LEU A 189 -7.36 -2.01 -2.39
C LEU A 189 -7.74 -0.96 -3.44
N PRO A 190 -8.98 -0.50 -3.46
CA PRO A 190 -9.42 0.45 -4.45
C PRO A 190 -8.68 1.79 -4.27
N THR A 191 -8.21 2.33 -5.37
CA THR A 191 -7.71 3.71 -5.41
C THR A 191 -8.88 4.69 -5.21
N ARG A 192 -8.60 5.92 -4.79
CA ARG A 192 -9.65 6.96 -4.70
C ARG A 192 -10.43 7.13 -6.00
N MET A 193 -9.74 7.00 -7.13
CA MET A 193 -10.39 7.09 -8.44
C MET A 193 -11.36 5.93 -8.68
N GLN A 194 -11.01 4.71 -8.25
CA GLN A 194 -11.89 3.55 -8.37
C GLN A 194 -13.09 3.64 -7.42
N GLU A 195 -12.88 4.09 -6.18
CA GLU A 195 -13.95 4.34 -5.22
C GLU A 195 -14.90 5.42 -5.74
N ALA A 196 -14.37 6.57 -6.16
CA ALA A 196 -15.18 7.64 -6.72
C ALA A 196 -15.93 7.21 -8.00
N ALA A 197 -15.30 6.38 -8.84
CA ALA A 197 -15.96 5.84 -10.03
C ALA A 197 -17.14 4.92 -9.68
N SER A 198 -17.05 4.14 -8.60
CA SER A 198 -18.17 3.31 -8.10
C SER A 198 -19.36 4.16 -7.60
N GLU A 199 -19.09 5.40 -7.20
CA GLU A 199 -20.08 6.42 -6.81
C GLU A 199 -20.52 7.31 -8.00
N GLY A 200 -20.10 6.98 -9.23
CA GLY A 200 -20.41 7.73 -10.44
C GLY A 200 -19.51 8.95 -10.68
N LEU A 201 -18.51 9.20 -9.84
CA LEU A 201 -17.55 10.30 -9.99
C LEU A 201 -16.35 9.86 -10.84
N SER A 202 -16.47 10.00 -12.15
CA SER A 202 -15.38 9.73 -13.10
C SER A 202 -15.13 10.92 -14.03
N PRO A 203 -13.97 11.00 -14.70
CA PRO A 203 -13.78 12.01 -15.74
C PRO A 203 -14.89 11.95 -16.77
N GLY A 204 -15.51 13.10 -17.05
CA GLY A 204 -16.70 13.23 -17.88
C GLY A 204 -18.02 13.30 -17.11
N ALA A 205 -18.06 12.90 -15.84
CA ALA A 205 -19.28 13.00 -15.03
C ALA A 205 -19.74 14.43 -14.88
N LYS A 206 -21.06 14.66 -15.02
CA LYS A 206 -21.71 15.93 -14.74
C LYS A 206 -22.01 16.00 -13.25
N VAL A 207 -21.58 17.07 -12.60
CA VAL A 207 -21.70 17.26 -11.16
C VAL A 207 -22.19 18.66 -10.82
N CYS A 208 -22.77 18.80 -9.62
CA CYS A 208 -22.99 20.10 -9.01
C CYS A 208 -22.33 20.17 -7.62
N PHE A 209 -22.03 21.40 -7.19
CA PHE A 209 -21.47 21.70 -5.88
C PHE A 209 -21.78 23.13 -5.46
N CYS A 210 -21.81 23.39 -4.14
CA CYS A 210 -22.02 24.72 -3.61
C CYS A 210 -20.70 25.52 -3.58
N TYR A 211 -20.72 26.77 -4.07
CA TYR A 211 -19.62 27.69 -4.00
C TYR A 211 -20.14 29.13 -3.77
N GLN A 212 -19.64 29.79 -2.72
CA GLN A 212 -20.03 31.18 -2.36
C GLN A 212 -21.55 31.43 -2.31
N GLY A 213 -22.28 30.45 -1.77
CA GLY A 213 -23.75 30.54 -1.61
C GLY A 213 -24.56 30.21 -2.88
N GLY A 214 -23.90 29.91 -4.00
CA GLY A 214 -24.55 29.49 -5.25
C GLY A 214 -24.25 28.02 -5.57
N VAL A 215 -25.07 27.39 -6.42
CA VAL A 215 -24.83 26.05 -6.97
C VAL A 215 -24.18 26.18 -8.33
N LEU A 216 -23.03 25.60 -8.50
CA LEU A 216 -22.31 25.52 -9.76
C LEU A 216 -22.46 24.12 -10.36
N ASN A 217 -22.66 24.08 -11.69
CA ASN A 217 -22.69 22.84 -12.46
C ASN A 217 -21.42 22.74 -13.31
N GLY A 218 -20.82 21.55 -13.39
CA GLY A 218 -19.60 21.37 -14.15
C GLY A 218 -19.34 19.92 -14.55
N ILE A 219 -18.22 19.72 -15.21
CA ILE A 219 -17.77 18.41 -15.69
C ILE A 219 -16.48 18.06 -14.96
N VAL A 220 -16.44 16.86 -14.38
CA VAL A 220 -15.24 16.31 -13.76
C VAL A 220 -14.20 16.01 -14.85
N THR A 221 -12.96 16.48 -14.67
CA THR A 221 -11.84 16.19 -15.58
C THR A 221 -10.75 15.33 -14.94
N TYR A 222 -10.68 15.32 -13.62
CA TYR A 222 -9.73 14.53 -12.86
C TYR A 222 -10.30 14.21 -11.47
N VAL A 223 -10.00 13.01 -10.96
CA VAL A 223 -10.37 12.56 -9.62
C VAL A 223 -9.12 12.10 -8.89
N GLY A 224 -8.87 12.70 -7.72
CA GLY A 224 -7.81 12.35 -6.77
C GLY A 224 -8.33 12.53 -5.35
N LYS A 225 -7.58 13.18 -4.45
CA LYS A 225 -8.08 13.62 -3.13
C LYS A 225 -9.22 14.65 -3.24
N THR A 226 -9.18 15.41 -4.30
CA THR A 226 -10.24 16.32 -4.73
C THR A 226 -10.53 16.06 -6.20
N ALA A 227 -11.74 16.35 -6.63
CA ALA A 227 -12.03 16.39 -8.07
C ALA A 227 -11.63 17.73 -8.68
N THR A 228 -11.16 17.68 -9.91
CA THR A 228 -11.06 18.87 -10.75
C THR A 228 -12.31 18.98 -11.59
N VAL A 229 -13.07 20.05 -11.38
CA VAL A 229 -14.34 20.33 -12.08
C VAL A 229 -14.17 21.57 -12.95
N MET A 230 -14.55 21.45 -14.23
CA MET A 230 -14.60 22.56 -15.17
C MET A 230 -16.04 23.08 -15.23
N VAL A 231 -16.24 24.31 -14.84
CA VAL A 231 -17.53 25.03 -14.89
C VAL A 231 -17.50 25.98 -16.05
N GLU A 232 -18.52 25.93 -16.93
CA GLU A 232 -18.63 26.86 -18.05
C GLU A 232 -18.82 28.30 -17.53
N ASP A 233 -17.95 29.19 -17.97
CA ASP A 233 -17.89 30.58 -17.52
C ASP A 233 -17.29 31.44 -18.63
N ARG A 234 -18.04 32.46 -19.07
CA ARG A 234 -17.60 33.37 -20.13
C ARG A 234 -16.30 34.12 -19.81
N GLY A 235 -16.01 34.35 -18.53
CA GLY A 235 -14.77 34.93 -18.03
C GLY A 235 -13.64 33.92 -17.79
N GLY A 236 -13.92 32.62 -17.94
CA GLY A 236 -13.02 31.53 -17.56
C GLY A 236 -11.68 31.54 -18.31
N ALA A 237 -10.62 31.15 -17.61
CA ALA A 237 -9.26 31.14 -18.15
C ALA A 237 -8.99 29.97 -19.11
N TYR A 238 -9.76 28.88 -19.03
CA TYR A 238 -9.59 27.69 -19.86
C TYR A 238 -10.54 27.70 -21.04
N ARG A 239 -10.10 27.16 -22.19
CA ARG A 239 -10.91 27.12 -23.41
C ARG A 239 -10.88 25.71 -23.99
N ASP A 240 -12.05 25.19 -24.42
CA ASP A 240 -12.13 23.96 -25.19
C ASP A 240 -11.91 24.18 -26.70
N ARG A 241 -11.93 23.07 -27.47
CA ARG A 241 -11.74 23.13 -28.94
C ARG A 241 -12.87 23.85 -29.68
N GLN A 242 -14.03 23.99 -29.05
CA GLN A 242 -15.20 24.71 -29.60
C GLN A 242 -15.24 26.15 -29.20
N GLY A 243 -14.22 26.64 -28.44
CA GLY A 243 -14.11 28.02 -28.02
C GLY A 243 -14.87 28.38 -26.75
N ARG A 244 -15.58 27.45 -26.12
CA ARG A 244 -16.27 27.65 -24.85
C ARG A 244 -15.23 27.85 -23.74
N ARG A 245 -15.54 28.77 -22.82
CA ARG A 245 -14.64 29.10 -21.71
C ARG A 245 -15.08 28.45 -20.42
N TYR A 246 -14.10 28.15 -19.58
CA TYR A 246 -14.31 27.45 -18.32
C TYR A 246 -13.45 28.03 -17.20
N THR A 247 -14.01 27.97 -15.98
CA THR A 247 -13.26 28.17 -14.74
C THR A 247 -13.05 26.83 -14.08
N LYS A 248 -11.83 26.60 -13.58
CA LYS A 248 -11.39 25.35 -12.96
C LYS A 248 -11.54 25.44 -11.45
N TYR A 249 -12.25 24.47 -10.88
CA TYR A 249 -12.41 24.31 -9.43
C TYR A 249 -11.76 23.02 -8.96
N ARG A 250 -11.23 23.05 -7.73
CA ARG A 250 -10.84 21.86 -6.98
C ARG A 250 -11.83 21.67 -5.84
N VAL A 251 -12.62 20.59 -5.91
CA VAL A 251 -13.74 20.36 -5.01
C VAL A 251 -13.51 19.06 -4.26
N PRO A 252 -13.61 19.02 -2.91
CA PRO A 252 -13.61 17.77 -2.14
C PRO A 252 -14.70 16.84 -2.65
N LEU A 253 -14.43 15.52 -2.68
CA LEU A 253 -15.35 14.54 -3.30
C LEU A 253 -16.71 14.53 -2.59
N GLU A 254 -16.70 14.67 -1.27
CA GLU A 254 -17.88 14.72 -0.41
C GLU A 254 -18.81 15.93 -0.65
N HIS A 255 -18.33 16.95 -1.37
CA HIS A 255 -19.12 18.15 -1.71
C HIS A 255 -19.70 18.08 -3.13
N LEU A 256 -19.47 16.99 -3.85
CA LEU A 256 -19.97 16.79 -5.19
C LEU A 256 -21.25 15.96 -5.20
N THR A 257 -22.22 16.38 -5.98
CA THR A 257 -23.42 15.59 -6.29
C THR A 257 -23.38 15.24 -7.76
N VAL A 258 -23.40 13.95 -8.07
CA VAL A 258 -23.49 13.46 -9.45
C VAL A 258 -24.88 13.75 -10.01
N GLN A 259 -24.96 14.32 -11.18
CA GLN A 259 -26.20 14.54 -11.92
C GLN A 259 -26.51 13.31 -12.75
N SER A 260 -27.55 12.57 -12.40
CA SER A 260 -28.07 11.48 -13.21
C SER A 260 -28.59 12.05 -14.52
N GLU A 261 -28.19 11.49 -15.64
CA GLU A 261 -28.87 11.75 -16.92
C GLU A 261 -30.31 11.20 -16.79
N LYS A 262 -31.29 12.09 -16.91
CA LYS A 262 -32.71 11.70 -17.06
C LYS A 262 -32.95 11.24 -18.48
#